data_8e9e537910fa4328d50c7c2a36c7be43
#
_entry.id   8e9e537910fa4328d50c7c2a36c7be43
#
_cell.length_a   1.000
_cell.length_b   1.000
_cell.length_c   1.000
_cell.angle_alpha   90.00
_cell.angle_beta   90.00
_cell.angle_gamma   90.00
#
_symmetry.space_group_name_H-M   'P 1'
#
loop_
_entity.id
_entity.type
_entity.pdbx_description
1 polymer ?
#
loop_
_entity_poly.entity_id
_entity_poly.type
_entity_poly.pdbx_seq_one_letter_code
_entity_poly.pdbx_strand_id
1 'polypeptide(L)'
;MNSSTQPATKATQPTTKATQPATRPTASVSTVSGYITDDYVNLRSGAGTSYSVVDCMRVNTKVTFVSTKLYNNDWYNIKLTSNSKTGYVKKDYVKMNSQTQPTTTRPTTTKPSTGSSVKLSVSSKSIFTGNRFAITATASGSVSWSSSNTGVATVDSRGIVTAKKAGSATITAKSGSHSATCKITVKSGSSVNISNSNVNLPWQKSMLLKSRTSGVTWSSSNTKIATVKNGVVDTVGKGYVTITASTSYGAATCLIHVMPRESVRFCYASPNSAPLNSNVSFKAITDTGRVGVYFVVTNGSTSYKVTATSKVKDGNSYIWTGTQKLSKSGKWSVKAYSKFKTESKYYTTAGGGEGEVFVTSTTNKTTTACAERRASDEVIKLIANYEGFLSKVTADSITTDPTLGYGKVVISGEQFYNNITSNQAYAYLCQTVNKGGYTTTTNSYLVNNGIKFSLTHLCALHTM
;
A
#
# COMPACT_ATOMS: atom_id res chain seq x y z
N MET A 1 70.65 -30.86 44.88
CA MET A 1 72.02 -31.18 44.40
C MET A 1 72.09 -30.80 42.96
N ASN A 2 72.95 -29.84 42.68
CA ASN A 2 73.67 -29.50 41.44
C ASN A 2 72.88 -29.33 40.12
N SER A 3 72.78 -28.11 39.65
CA SER A 3 73.78 -27.26 38.92
C SER A 3 74.18 -27.95 37.62
N SER A 4 74.05 -27.34 36.46
CA SER A 4 74.88 -26.24 35.92
C SER A 4 74.53 -25.96 34.43
N THR A 5 74.45 -24.71 34.15
CA THR A 5 75.25 -23.93 33.18
C THR A 5 75.05 -24.11 31.68
N GLN A 6 74.69 -22.94 31.11
CA GLN A 6 74.81 -22.49 29.77
C GLN A 6 76.25 -22.55 29.20
N PRO A 7 76.46 -22.51 27.86
CA PRO A 7 76.75 -21.20 27.33
C PRO A 7 76.16 -20.92 25.88
N ALA A 8 76.07 -19.61 25.67
CA ALA A 8 75.68 -18.94 24.41
C ALA A 8 76.77 -19.10 23.33
N THR A 9 76.34 -19.16 22.06
CA THR A 9 77.19 -18.76 20.94
C THR A 9 76.41 -17.86 19.98
N LYS A 10 77.00 -16.73 19.82
CA LYS A 10 76.63 -15.60 18.94
C LYS A 10 77.06 -15.96 17.54
N ALA A 11 76.13 -15.86 16.54
CA ALA A 11 76.47 -15.88 15.10
C ALA A 11 75.87 -14.69 14.40
N THR A 12 76.74 -14.05 13.75
CA THR A 12 76.71 -12.79 13.01
C THR A 12 75.77 -12.78 11.79
N GLN A 13 75.08 -11.65 11.59
CA GLN A 13 74.22 -11.31 10.50
C GLN A 13 75.03 -10.83 9.28
N PRO A 14 74.61 -11.20 8.07
CA PRO A 14 74.99 -10.44 6.86
C PRO A 14 73.81 -9.56 6.43
N THR A 15 74.04 -8.26 6.37
CA THR A 15 73.18 -7.25 5.74
C THR A 15 73.14 -7.42 4.25
N THR A 16 71.95 -7.76 3.69
CA THR A 16 71.68 -7.52 2.29
C THR A 16 70.42 -6.64 2.20
N LYS A 17 70.67 -5.50 1.59
CA LYS A 17 69.72 -4.44 1.26
C LYS A 17 68.71 -4.99 0.24
N ALA A 18 67.49 -5.31 0.68
CA ALA A 18 66.43 -5.70 -0.21
C ALA A 18 65.69 -4.46 -0.72
N THR A 19 65.72 -4.29 -2.03
CA THR A 19 65.01 -3.32 -2.85
C THR A 19 63.49 -3.49 -2.64
N GLN A 20 62.83 -2.40 -2.37
CA GLN A 20 61.39 -2.31 -2.21
C GLN A 20 60.67 -2.74 -3.50
N PRO A 21 59.72 -3.68 -3.47
CA PRO A 21 58.88 -3.98 -4.64
C PRO A 21 57.89 -2.82 -4.90
N ALA A 22 57.83 -2.44 -6.15
CA ALA A 22 56.91 -1.43 -6.66
C ALA A 22 55.47 -1.69 -6.20
N THR A 23 54.83 -0.64 -5.71
CA THR A 23 53.42 -0.57 -5.38
C THR A 23 52.59 -1.00 -6.58
N ARG A 24 51.94 -2.16 -6.43
CA ARG A 24 50.89 -2.63 -7.34
C ARG A 24 49.75 -1.61 -7.31
N PRO A 25 49.22 -1.15 -8.46
CA PRO A 25 48.08 -0.29 -8.50
C PRO A 25 46.89 -1.02 -7.82
N THR A 26 46.32 -0.45 -6.80
CA THR A 26 45.02 -0.87 -6.21
C THR A 26 43.98 -0.65 -7.28
N ALA A 27 43.52 -1.74 -7.89
CA ALA A 27 42.34 -1.70 -8.76
C ALA A 27 41.20 -1.15 -7.94
N SER A 28 40.65 0.00 -8.35
CA SER A 28 39.42 0.54 -7.81
C SER A 28 38.32 -0.49 -8.03
N VAL A 29 37.82 -1.05 -6.93
CA VAL A 29 36.65 -1.93 -6.96
C VAL A 29 35.47 -1.07 -7.41
N SER A 30 35.05 -1.22 -8.65
CA SER A 30 33.86 -0.57 -9.17
C SER A 30 32.64 -1.10 -8.41
N THR A 31 32.11 -0.29 -7.52
CA THR A 31 30.91 -0.64 -6.74
C THR A 31 29.68 -0.60 -7.63
N VAL A 32 29.07 -1.75 -7.87
CA VAL A 32 27.81 -1.83 -8.61
C VAL A 32 26.69 -1.27 -7.76
N SER A 33 26.03 -0.22 -8.24
CA SER A 33 24.88 0.39 -7.59
C SER A 33 23.56 -0.15 -8.15
N GLY A 34 22.48 0.03 -7.43
CA GLY A 34 21.15 -0.35 -7.86
C GLY A 34 20.05 0.26 -7.00
N TYR A 35 18.84 -0.21 -7.17
CA TYR A 35 17.69 0.25 -6.41
C TYR A 35 16.65 -0.86 -6.22
N ILE A 36 15.85 -0.73 -5.18
CA ILE A 36 14.75 -1.63 -4.84
C ILE A 36 13.55 -1.32 -5.75
N THR A 37 12.90 -2.36 -6.27
CA THR A 37 11.84 -2.25 -7.28
C THR A 37 10.43 -2.29 -6.74
N ASP A 38 10.25 -2.67 -5.45
CA ASP A 38 8.93 -2.78 -4.83
C ASP A 38 8.95 -2.20 -3.40
N ASP A 39 7.77 -1.90 -2.85
CA ASP A 39 7.63 -1.44 -1.47
C ASP A 39 7.67 -2.61 -0.48
N TYR A 40 8.14 -2.31 0.74
CA TYR A 40 8.21 -3.26 1.85
C TYR A 40 9.05 -4.51 1.58
N VAL A 41 10.11 -4.36 0.79
CA VAL A 41 11.06 -5.42 0.50
C VAL A 41 11.96 -5.66 1.71
N ASN A 42 11.99 -6.88 2.20
CA ASN A 42 12.80 -7.24 3.37
C ASN A 42 14.28 -7.41 3.00
N LEU A 43 15.15 -6.67 3.67
CA LEU A 43 16.59 -6.94 3.75
C LEU A 43 16.80 -7.97 4.86
N ARG A 44 17.44 -9.11 4.56
CA ARG A 44 17.57 -10.22 5.50
C ARG A 44 19.02 -10.47 5.90
N SER A 45 19.24 -11.09 7.08
CA SER A 45 20.59 -11.43 7.57
C SER A 45 21.26 -12.57 6.79
N GLY A 46 20.52 -13.31 5.97
CA GLY A 46 21.02 -14.40 5.13
C GLY A 46 20.17 -14.61 3.88
N ALA A 47 20.70 -15.42 2.94
CA ALA A 47 20.11 -15.71 1.64
C ALA A 47 18.96 -16.73 1.73
N GLY A 48 17.81 -16.33 2.24
CA GLY A 48 16.62 -17.16 2.39
C GLY A 48 15.52 -16.50 3.21
N THR A 49 14.30 -16.97 3.06
CA THR A 49 13.12 -16.40 3.76
C THR A 49 13.07 -16.75 5.26
N SER A 50 13.82 -17.75 5.70
CA SER A 50 13.97 -18.16 7.11
C SER A 50 14.87 -17.24 7.93
N TYR A 51 15.74 -16.46 7.30
CA TYR A 51 16.64 -15.54 7.99
C TYR A 51 15.91 -14.30 8.50
N SER A 52 16.39 -13.73 9.60
CA SER A 52 15.82 -12.54 10.24
C SER A 52 15.85 -11.31 9.31
N VAL A 53 14.86 -10.44 9.46
CA VAL A 53 14.80 -9.17 8.72
C VAL A 53 15.66 -8.13 9.40
N VAL A 54 16.66 -7.61 8.68
CA VAL A 54 17.59 -6.56 9.12
C VAL A 54 16.99 -5.18 8.91
N ASP A 55 16.26 -5.00 7.79
CA ASP A 55 15.55 -3.77 7.45
C ASP A 55 14.38 -4.05 6.48
N CYS A 56 13.51 -3.05 6.31
CA CYS A 56 12.40 -3.10 5.35
C CYS A 56 12.53 -1.89 4.41
N MET A 57 12.75 -2.17 3.14
CA MET A 57 13.07 -1.18 2.13
C MET A 57 11.83 -0.75 1.34
N ARG A 58 11.84 0.48 0.88
CA ARG A 58 10.84 1.05 -0.03
C ARG A 58 11.32 0.99 -1.47
N VAL A 59 10.38 1.06 -2.40
CA VAL A 59 10.69 1.25 -3.83
C VAL A 59 11.63 2.45 -4.01
N ASN A 60 12.58 2.33 -4.94
CA ASN A 60 13.64 3.31 -5.22
C ASN A 60 14.66 3.51 -4.07
N THR A 61 14.65 2.69 -3.01
CA THR A 61 15.76 2.68 -2.03
C THR A 61 17.06 2.37 -2.75
N LYS A 62 18.02 3.31 -2.69
CA LYS A 62 19.34 3.15 -3.33
C LYS A 62 20.19 2.14 -2.56
N VAL A 63 20.82 1.23 -3.30
CA VAL A 63 21.65 0.16 -2.76
C VAL A 63 22.96 0.03 -3.53
N THR A 64 23.97 -0.52 -2.87
CA THR A 64 25.23 -0.95 -3.48
C THR A 64 25.33 -2.46 -3.34
N PHE A 65 25.67 -3.16 -4.41
CA PHE A 65 25.89 -4.61 -4.37
C PHE A 65 27.23 -4.91 -3.71
N VAL A 66 27.20 -5.67 -2.62
CA VAL A 66 28.41 -6.21 -1.96
C VAL A 66 29.00 -7.30 -2.84
N SER A 67 28.14 -8.05 -3.55
CA SER A 67 28.51 -9.02 -4.56
C SER A 67 27.42 -9.09 -5.62
N THR A 68 27.82 -9.13 -6.88
CA THR A 68 26.93 -9.38 -8.02
C THR A 68 26.60 -10.85 -8.24
N LYS A 69 27.24 -11.74 -7.46
CA LYS A 69 26.95 -13.18 -7.45
C LYS A 69 25.67 -13.45 -6.68
N LEU A 70 24.80 -14.32 -7.20
CA LEU A 70 23.60 -14.79 -6.50
C LEU A 70 23.99 -15.83 -5.43
N TYR A 71 23.40 -15.67 -4.25
CA TYR A 71 23.42 -16.64 -3.17
C TYR A 71 22.15 -17.48 -3.24
N ASN A 72 22.28 -18.80 -3.10
CA ASN A 72 21.15 -19.75 -3.27
C ASN A 72 20.36 -19.52 -4.55
N ASN A 73 21.03 -19.13 -5.63
CA ASN A 73 20.50 -18.83 -6.97
C ASN A 73 19.39 -17.76 -7.04
N ASP A 74 19.08 -17.08 -5.93
CA ASP A 74 17.90 -16.22 -5.84
C ASP A 74 18.11 -14.92 -5.03
N TRP A 75 19.27 -14.73 -4.36
CA TRP A 75 19.51 -13.63 -3.43
C TRP A 75 20.77 -12.85 -3.76
N TYR A 76 20.69 -11.52 -3.72
CA TYR A 76 21.85 -10.64 -3.75
C TYR A 76 22.22 -10.15 -2.35
N ASN A 77 23.53 -10.03 -2.07
CA ASN A 77 24.02 -9.33 -0.89
C ASN A 77 24.19 -7.85 -1.27
N ILE A 78 23.50 -6.97 -0.55
CA ILE A 78 23.48 -5.53 -0.80
C ILE A 78 23.77 -4.74 0.47
N LYS A 79 24.17 -3.48 0.27
CA LYS A 79 24.37 -2.47 1.31
C LYS A 79 23.43 -1.30 1.03
N LEU A 80 22.68 -0.85 2.02
CA LEU A 80 21.84 0.35 1.92
C LEU A 80 22.71 1.60 1.90
N THR A 81 22.44 2.51 0.94
CA THR A 81 23.19 3.77 0.82
C THR A 81 22.86 4.73 1.96
N SER A 82 21.65 4.66 2.53
CA SER A 82 21.16 5.59 3.55
C SER A 82 21.71 5.37 4.95
N ASN A 83 21.98 4.13 5.35
CA ASN A 83 22.37 3.78 6.73
C ASN A 83 23.46 2.72 6.82
N SER A 84 24.09 2.36 5.69
CA SER A 84 25.17 1.38 5.57
C SER A 84 24.84 -0.04 6.05
N LYS A 85 23.60 -0.38 6.37
CA LYS A 85 23.18 -1.75 6.71
C LYS A 85 23.39 -2.68 5.52
N THR A 86 23.89 -3.87 5.79
CA THR A 86 24.12 -4.93 4.79
C THR A 86 23.15 -6.09 5.03
N GLY A 87 22.83 -6.80 3.96
CA GLY A 87 21.99 -8.00 4.05
C GLY A 87 21.61 -8.52 2.66
N TYR A 88 20.72 -9.49 2.66
CA TYR A 88 20.31 -10.20 1.46
C TYR A 88 18.89 -9.77 1.03
N VAL A 89 18.76 -9.55 -0.27
CA VAL A 89 17.49 -9.23 -0.93
C VAL A 89 17.24 -10.23 -2.05
N LYS A 90 15.99 -10.63 -2.24
CA LYS A 90 15.62 -11.52 -3.35
C LYS A 90 15.81 -10.77 -4.67
N LYS A 91 16.38 -11.44 -5.67
CA LYS A 91 16.74 -10.85 -6.98
C LYS A 91 15.56 -10.13 -7.67
N ASP A 92 14.34 -10.64 -7.48
CA ASP A 92 13.14 -10.09 -8.11
C ASP A 92 12.78 -8.68 -7.61
N TYR A 93 13.34 -8.25 -6.47
CA TYR A 93 13.03 -6.98 -5.81
C TYR A 93 14.17 -5.96 -5.85
N VAL A 94 15.23 -6.23 -6.62
CA VAL A 94 16.36 -5.29 -6.72
C VAL A 94 16.90 -5.25 -8.16
N LYS A 95 17.20 -4.06 -8.66
CA LYS A 95 17.83 -3.85 -9.97
C LYS A 95 19.20 -3.22 -9.82
N MET A 96 20.15 -3.72 -10.62
CA MET A 96 21.46 -3.11 -10.81
C MET A 96 21.37 -1.97 -11.81
N ASN A 97 22.11 -0.89 -11.57
CA ASN A 97 22.34 0.13 -12.57
C ASN A 97 23.39 -0.39 -13.55
N SER A 98 23.14 -0.30 -14.84
CA SER A 98 24.09 -0.72 -15.88
C SER A 98 25.39 0.09 -15.78
N GLN A 99 26.53 -0.59 -15.62
CA GLN A 99 27.85 0.03 -15.81
C GLN A 99 28.23 -0.01 -17.27
N THR A 100 28.67 1.12 -17.83
CA THR A 100 29.41 1.17 -19.10
C THR A 100 30.81 0.67 -18.85
N GLN A 101 31.12 -0.55 -19.32
CA GLN A 101 32.46 -1.12 -19.32
C GLN A 101 33.18 -0.71 -20.60
N PRO A 102 34.46 -0.28 -20.55
CA PRO A 102 35.24 -0.07 -21.75
C PRO A 102 35.48 -1.41 -22.47
N THR A 103 35.16 -1.46 -23.74
CA THR A 103 35.29 -2.64 -24.60
C THR A 103 36.74 -2.93 -24.95
N THR A 104 37.23 -4.10 -24.57
CA THR A 104 38.34 -4.77 -25.30
C THR A 104 37.72 -5.87 -26.15
N THR A 105 37.85 -5.69 -27.46
CA THR A 105 37.33 -6.60 -28.46
C THR A 105 38.15 -7.88 -28.54
N ARG A 106 37.49 -9.04 -28.31
CA ARG A 106 37.93 -10.36 -28.79
C ARG A 106 36.72 -11.02 -29.49
N PRO A 107 36.88 -11.50 -30.73
CA PRO A 107 35.81 -12.17 -31.45
C PRO A 107 35.55 -13.55 -30.83
N THR A 108 34.39 -13.78 -30.32
CA THR A 108 33.89 -15.12 -29.98
C THR A 108 32.60 -15.36 -30.72
N THR A 109 32.59 -16.45 -31.46
CA THR A 109 31.45 -17.00 -32.21
C THR A 109 30.22 -17.13 -31.31
N THR A 110 29.20 -16.40 -31.67
CA THR A 110 27.91 -16.40 -30.96
C THR A 110 27.05 -17.59 -31.39
N LYS A 111 26.81 -18.49 -30.44
CA LYS A 111 25.65 -19.41 -30.49
C LYS A 111 24.39 -18.56 -30.39
N PRO A 112 23.33 -18.75 -31.17
CA PRO A 112 22.12 -17.97 -31.09
C PRO A 112 21.43 -18.21 -29.72
N SER A 113 21.35 -17.16 -28.91
CA SER A 113 20.55 -17.15 -27.69
C SER A 113 19.07 -16.98 -28.06
N THR A 114 18.28 -17.95 -27.73
CA THR A 114 16.83 -17.93 -27.88
C THR A 114 16.19 -16.74 -27.15
N GLY A 115 15.80 -15.73 -27.93
CA GLY A 115 14.62 -14.91 -27.77
C GLY A 115 14.33 -14.13 -26.49
N SER A 116 15.16 -13.12 -26.15
CA SER A 116 14.70 -12.05 -25.27
C SER A 116 14.01 -10.97 -26.10
N SER A 117 12.68 -11.04 -26.23
CA SER A 117 11.89 -10.03 -26.94
C SER A 117 11.25 -9.04 -25.97
N VAL A 118 11.22 -7.75 -26.33
CA VAL A 118 10.38 -6.76 -25.65
C VAL A 118 8.96 -6.88 -26.21
N LYS A 119 7.96 -7.04 -25.32
CA LYS A 119 6.54 -7.04 -25.71
C LYS A 119 5.82 -5.89 -24.99
N LEU A 120 5.00 -5.16 -25.73
CA LEU A 120 4.15 -4.10 -25.17
C LEU A 120 2.72 -4.59 -25.02
N SER A 121 2.00 -4.03 -24.03
CA SER A 121 0.57 -4.30 -23.82
C SER A 121 -0.31 -3.86 -24.99
N VAL A 122 0.15 -2.88 -25.78
CA VAL A 122 -0.52 -2.38 -26.99
C VAL A 122 0.50 -1.97 -28.04
N SER A 123 0.17 -2.15 -29.33
CA SER A 123 0.98 -1.71 -30.47
C SER A 123 0.55 -0.34 -31.02
N SER A 124 -0.68 0.07 -30.74
CA SER A 124 -1.20 1.40 -31.10
C SER A 124 -2.29 1.86 -30.14
N LYS A 125 -2.44 3.18 -29.98
CA LYS A 125 -3.49 3.78 -29.15
C LYS A 125 -3.85 5.18 -29.64
N SER A 126 -5.15 5.47 -29.74
CA SER A 126 -5.66 6.84 -29.87
C SER A 126 -6.04 7.37 -28.50
N ILE A 127 -5.60 8.58 -28.17
CA ILE A 127 -5.89 9.28 -26.91
C ILE A 127 -6.19 10.76 -27.19
N PHE A 128 -6.88 11.43 -26.29
CA PHE A 128 -7.15 12.87 -26.43
C PHE A 128 -6.11 13.71 -25.68
N THR A 129 -5.93 14.94 -26.10
CA THR A 129 -5.04 15.91 -25.44
C THR A 129 -5.37 16.01 -23.94
N GLY A 130 -4.33 16.00 -23.08
CA GLY A 130 -4.44 16.02 -21.62
C GLY A 130 -4.61 14.64 -20.98
N ASN A 131 -4.98 13.61 -21.75
CA ASN A 131 -5.16 12.26 -21.20
C ASN A 131 -3.83 11.54 -20.98
N ARG A 132 -3.86 10.57 -20.08
CA ARG A 132 -2.70 9.71 -19.76
C ARG A 132 -3.05 8.24 -19.99
N PHE A 133 -2.07 7.46 -20.41
CA PHE A 133 -2.23 6.05 -20.71
C PHE A 133 -0.99 5.26 -20.30
N ALA A 134 -1.17 4.18 -19.53
CA ALA A 134 -0.08 3.30 -19.13
C ALA A 134 0.16 2.21 -20.19
N ILE A 135 1.38 2.12 -20.71
CA ILE A 135 1.87 1.02 -21.55
C ILE A 135 2.75 0.14 -20.66
N THR A 136 2.41 -1.14 -20.56
CA THR A 136 3.27 -2.12 -19.87
C THR A 136 4.21 -2.78 -20.88
N ALA A 137 5.48 -2.91 -20.51
CA ALA A 137 6.46 -3.67 -21.26
C ALA A 137 6.82 -4.95 -20.49
N THR A 138 6.86 -6.08 -21.20
CA THR A 138 7.42 -7.33 -20.70
C THR A 138 8.77 -7.56 -21.36
N ALA A 139 9.83 -7.62 -20.58
CA ALA A 139 11.21 -7.82 -21.03
C ALA A 139 12.00 -8.57 -19.96
N SER A 140 13.10 -9.21 -20.35
CA SER A 140 14.01 -9.92 -19.44
C SER A 140 14.93 -9.00 -18.61
N GLY A 141 15.04 -7.72 -19.00
CA GLY A 141 15.90 -6.72 -18.38
C GLY A 141 15.19 -5.39 -18.13
N SER A 142 15.96 -4.38 -17.69
CA SER A 142 15.44 -3.03 -17.51
C SER A 142 14.95 -2.44 -18.85
N VAL A 143 13.84 -1.73 -18.80
CA VAL A 143 13.22 -1.09 -19.94
C VAL A 143 13.47 0.41 -19.88
N SER A 144 14.03 0.97 -20.96
CA SER A 144 14.09 2.41 -21.20
C SER A 144 12.99 2.82 -22.19
N TRP A 145 12.45 4.01 -22.00
CA TRP A 145 11.35 4.54 -22.79
C TRP A 145 11.73 5.81 -23.51
N SER A 146 11.27 5.97 -24.74
CA SER A 146 11.45 7.20 -25.51
C SER A 146 10.22 7.50 -26.38
N SER A 147 10.07 8.77 -26.77
CA SER A 147 9.04 9.23 -27.69
C SER A 147 9.70 9.87 -28.91
N SER A 148 9.20 9.55 -30.09
CA SER A 148 9.67 10.18 -31.34
C SER A 148 9.27 11.64 -31.47
N ASN A 149 8.24 12.08 -30.74
CA ASN A 149 7.77 13.48 -30.75
C ASN A 149 7.22 13.87 -29.36
N THR A 150 8.08 14.45 -28.53
CA THR A 150 7.74 14.88 -27.16
C THR A 150 6.80 16.08 -27.10
N GLY A 151 6.63 16.82 -28.20
CA GLY A 151 5.62 17.88 -28.35
C GLY A 151 4.22 17.32 -28.49
N VAL A 152 4.06 16.13 -29.09
CA VAL A 152 2.78 15.43 -29.26
C VAL A 152 2.47 14.56 -28.04
N ALA A 153 3.41 13.69 -27.63
CA ALA A 153 3.25 12.82 -26.47
C ALA A 153 4.60 12.56 -25.80
N THR A 154 4.62 12.57 -24.47
CA THR A 154 5.78 12.14 -23.67
C THR A 154 5.53 10.80 -23.04
N VAL A 155 6.60 10.09 -22.66
CA VAL A 155 6.55 8.86 -21.87
C VAL A 155 7.55 8.96 -20.71
N ASP A 156 7.15 8.51 -19.52
CA ASP A 156 8.03 8.44 -18.35
C ASP A 156 8.70 7.05 -18.22
N SER A 157 9.62 6.91 -17.25
CA SER A 157 10.34 5.65 -16.99
C SER A 157 9.45 4.47 -16.60
N ARG A 158 8.19 4.70 -16.29
CA ARG A 158 7.18 3.69 -15.93
C ARG A 158 6.32 3.29 -17.13
N GLY A 159 6.53 3.89 -18.33
CA GLY A 159 5.72 3.64 -19.52
C GLY A 159 4.40 4.43 -19.53
N ILE A 160 4.29 5.50 -18.73
CA ILE A 160 3.10 6.34 -18.72
C ILE A 160 3.22 7.41 -19.79
N VAL A 161 2.38 7.30 -20.79
CA VAL A 161 2.26 8.25 -21.90
C VAL A 161 1.35 9.40 -21.48
N THR A 162 1.79 10.63 -21.71
CA THR A 162 0.99 11.86 -21.53
C THR A 162 0.80 12.54 -22.89
N ALA A 163 -0.44 12.70 -23.32
CA ALA A 163 -0.81 13.38 -24.55
C ALA A 163 -0.77 14.91 -24.39
N LYS A 164 0.02 15.61 -25.21
CA LYS A 164 0.21 17.06 -25.10
C LYS A 164 -0.51 17.85 -26.20
N LYS A 165 -0.36 17.44 -27.45
CA LYS A 165 -0.92 18.14 -28.61
C LYS A 165 -1.38 17.13 -29.66
N ALA A 166 -2.42 17.45 -30.40
CA ALA A 166 -2.90 16.62 -31.49
C ALA A 166 -1.78 16.32 -32.51
N GLY A 167 -1.74 15.07 -32.97
CA GLY A 167 -0.68 14.57 -33.86
C GLY A 167 -0.38 13.10 -33.61
N SER A 168 0.77 12.63 -34.16
CA SER A 168 1.22 11.26 -33.98
C SER A 168 2.61 11.22 -33.37
N ALA A 169 2.85 10.27 -32.48
CA ALA A 169 4.14 9.95 -31.90
C ALA A 169 4.32 8.43 -31.78
N THR A 170 5.55 7.95 -31.90
CA THR A 170 5.89 6.55 -31.63
C THR A 170 6.59 6.47 -30.28
N ILE A 171 6.02 5.68 -29.37
CA ILE A 171 6.66 5.35 -28.10
C ILE A 171 7.45 4.08 -28.28
N THR A 172 8.72 4.12 -27.90
CA THR A 172 9.65 2.99 -27.98
C THR A 172 10.04 2.54 -26.58
N ALA A 173 9.89 1.24 -26.34
CA ALA A 173 10.46 0.57 -25.17
C ALA A 173 11.66 -0.26 -25.60
N LYS A 174 12.82 -0.07 -24.97
CA LYS A 174 14.07 -0.76 -25.30
C LYS A 174 14.61 -1.47 -24.07
N SER A 175 15.04 -2.72 -24.24
CA SER A 175 15.73 -3.53 -23.24
C SER A 175 16.92 -4.25 -23.89
N GLY A 176 18.15 -3.86 -23.53
CA GLY A 176 19.35 -4.31 -24.23
C GLY A 176 19.35 -3.93 -25.72
N SER A 177 19.53 -4.93 -26.60
CA SER A 177 19.44 -4.75 -28.05
C SER A 177 18.03 -4.83 -28.62
N HIS A 178 17.05 -5.22 -27.85
CA HIS A 178 15.66 -5.44 -28.30
C HIS A 178 14.78 -4.22 -28.02
N SER A 179 13.85 -3.97 -28.92
CA SER A 179 12.86 -2.89 -28.74
C SER A 179 11.49 -3.28 -29.27
N ALA A 180 10.48 -2.60 -28.76
CA ALA A 180 9.11 -2.66 -29.27
C ALA A 180 8.53 -1.26 -29.29
N THR A 181 7.61 -1.00 -30.22
CA THR A 181 7.05 0.32 -30.45
C THR A 181 5.53 0.31 -30.31
N CYS A 182 4.99 1.44 -29.89
CA CYS A 182 3.56 1.71 -29.85
C CYS A 182 3.28 3.05 -30.55
N LYS A 183 2.42 3.03 -31.58
CA LYS A 183 1.97 4.25 -32.26
C LYS A 183 0.89 4.95 -31.44
N ILE A 184 1.15 6.19 -31.05
CA ILE A 184 0.18 7.03 -30.35
C ILE A 184 -0.38 8.07 -31.33
N THR A 185 -1.72 8.13 -31.43
CA THR A 185 -2.41 9.19 -32.13
C THR A 185 -3.13 10.06 -31.10
N VAL A 186 -2.73 11.31 -30.97
CA VAL A 186 -3.35 12.27 -30.09
C VAL A 186 -4.41 13.07 -30.90
N LYS A 187 -5.65 13.01 -30.45
CA LYS A 187 -6.77 13.80 -31.00
C LYS A 187 -6.96 15.08 -30.19
N SER A 188 -7.39 16.17 -30.85
CA SER A 188 -7.72 17.43 -30.17
C SER A 188 -9.02 17.29 -29.39
N GLY A 189 -9.01 17.80 -28.16
CA GLY A 189 -10.18 17.90 -27.28
C GLY A 189 -10.69 16.56 -26.74
N SER A 190 -11.53 16.65 -25.74
CA SER A 190 -12.43 15.59 -25.27
C SER A 190 -13.64 16.26 -24.62
N SER A 191 -14.84 15.86 -25.03
CA SER A 191 -16.07 16.28 -24.38
C SER A 191 -16.40 15.46 -23.13
N VAL A 192 -15.67 14.37 -22.89
CA VAL A 192 -15.87 13.48 -21.73
C VAL A 192 -15.13 14.03 -20.53
N ASN A 193 -15.82 14.13 -19.41
CA ASN A 193 -15.28 14.62 -18.14
C ASN A 193 -15.45 13.55 -17.04
N ILE A 194 -14.42 13.26 -16.28
CA ILE A 194 -14.45 12.33 -15.14
C ILE A 194 -13.91 12.98 -13.88
N SER A 195 -14.37 12.50 -12.72
CA SER A 195 -14.05 13.09 -11.41
C SER A 195 -12.57 13.14 -11.07
N ASN A 196 -11.80 12.18 -11.55
CA ASN A 196 -10.38 12.02 -11.18
C ASN A 196 -9.55 11.62 -12.40
N SER A 197 -8.38 12.24 -12.58
CA SER A 197 -7.46 11.93 -13.67
C SER A 197 -6.25 11.08 -13.24
N ASN A 198 -5.95 11.06 -11.94
CA ASN A 198 -4.83 10.30 -11.36
C ASN A 198 -5.12 9.95 -9.91
N VAL A 199 -4.94 8.67 -9.52
CA VAL A 199 -5.26 8.16 -8.19
C VAL A 199 -4.26 7.10 -7.76
N ASN A 200 -3.87 7.14 -6.47
CA ASN A 200 -3.24 6.02 -5.78
C ASN A 200 -4.34 5.24 -5.04
N LEU A 201 -4.52 3.97 -5.36
CA LEU A 201 -5.57 3.13 -4.81
C LEU A 201 -4.97 1.84 -4.24
N PRO A 202 -5.12 1.53 -2.95
CA PRO A 202 -4.61 0.30 -2.37
C PRO A 202 -5.21 -0.95 -3.03
N TRP A 203 -4.43 -2.01 -3.13
CA TRP A 203 -4.94 -3.29 -3.63
C TRP A 203 -6.08 -3.82 -2.76
N GLN A 204 -7.12 -4.32 -3.39
CA GLN A 204 -8.41 -4.74 -2.83
C GLN A 204 -9.33 -3.59 -2.39
N LYS A 205 -8.94 -2.33 -2.59
CA LYS A 205 -9.89 -1.22 -2.51
C LYS A 205 -10.54 -0.93 -3.85
N SER A 206 -11.65 -0.29 -3.75
CA SER A 206 -12.45 0.19 -4.89
C SER A 206 -12.63 1.70 -4.80
N MET A 207 -13.01 2.31 -5.90
CA MET A 207 -13.31 3.73 -5.99
C MET A 207 -14.39 3.97 -7.04
N LEU A 208 -15.29 4.92 -6.78
CA LEU A 208 -16.26 5.37 -7.76
C LEU A 208 -15.69 6.54 -8.57
N LEU A 209 -15.57 6.35 -9.88
CA LEU A 209 -15.36 7.41 -10.85
C LEU A 209 -16.71 7.85 -11.40
N LYS A 210 -17.09 9.12 -11.21
CA LYS A 210 -18.28 9.71 -11.84
C LYS A 210 -17.88 10.42 -13.12
N SER A 211 -18.73 10.30 -14.15
CA SER A 211 -18.70 11.14 -15.34
C SER A 211 -19.86 12.13 -15.31
N ARG A 212 -19.58 13.39 -15.66
CA ARG A 212 -20.63 14.38 -15.93
C ARG A 212 -21.26 14.22 -17.32
N THR A 213 -20.61 13.43 -18.19
CA THR A 213 -21.09 13.09 -19.53
C THR A 213 -21.95 11.84 -19.43
N SER A 214 -23.18 11.90 -19.91
CA SER A 214 -24.07 10.75 -19.98
C SER A 214 -23.66 9.75 -21.06
N GLY A 215 -24.08 8.49 -20.93
CA GLY A 215 -23.86 7.45 -21.94
C GLY A 215 -22.39 7.05 -22.12
N VAL A 216 -21.52 7.25 -21.12
CA VAL A 216 -20.13 6.80 -21.20
C VAL A 216 -20.02 5.30 -21.06
N THR A 217 -19.16 4.70 -21.88
CA THR A 217 -18.69 3.33 -21.74
C THR A 217 -17.38 3.33 -20.95
N TRP A 218 -17.25 2.43 -19.99
CA TRP A 218 -16.06 2.28 -19.15
C TRP A 218 -15.21 1.11 -19.60
N SER A 219 -13.90 1.29 -19.62
CA SER A 219 -12.93 0.23 -19.93
C SER A 219 -11.65 0.34 -19.10
N SER A 220 -10.99 -0.80 -18.88
CA SER A 220 -9.68 -0.89 -18.21
C SER A 220 -8.61 -1.29 -19.23
N SER A 221 -7.44 -0.68 -19.15
CA SER A 221 -6.29 -1.07 -19.97
C SER A 221 -5.67 -2.41 -19.55
N ASN A 222 -5.94 -2.86 -18.31
CA ASN A 222 -5.46 -4.13 -17.78
C ASN A 222 -6.38 -4.63 -16.67
N THR A 223 -7.27 -5.56 -17.00
CA THR A 223 -8.24 -6.14 -16.06
C THR A 223 -7.59 -7.04 -14.99
N LYS A 224 -6.33 -7.44 -15.15
CA LYS A 224 -5.55 -8.14 -14.10
C LYS A 224 -5.03 -7.20 -13.01
N ILE A 225 -5.05 -5.89 -13.26
CA ILE A 225 -4.66 -4.87 -12.28
C ILE A 225 -5.90 -4.20 -11.69
N ALA A 226 -6.85 -3.75 -12.51
CA ALA A 226 -8.14 -3.24 -12.05
C ALA A 226 -9.23 -3.51 -13.08
N THR A 227 -10.44 -3.77 -12.60
CA THR A 227 -11.66 -3.83 -13.40
C THR A 227 -12.50 -2.57 -13.20
N VAL A 228 -13.43 -2.31 -14.11
CA VAL A 228 -14.38 -1.20 -13.96
C VAL A 228 -15.78 -1.61 -14.45
N LYS A 229 -16.80 -1.27 -13.67
CA LYS A 229 -18.21 -1.46 -14.02
C LYS A 229 -19.01 -0.26 -13.52
N ASN A 230 -19.72 0.42 -14.43
CA ASN A 230 -20.52 1.60 -14.12
C ASN A 230 -19.76 2.68 -13.32
N GLY A 231 -18.47 2.88 -13.64
CA GLY A 231 -17.59 3.80 -12.93
C GLY A 231 -17.00 3.27 -11.62
N VAL A 232 -17.48 2.15 -11.07
CA VAL A 232 -16.86 1.49 -9.91
C VAL A 232 -15.63 0.76 -10.39
N VAL A 233 -14.48 1.17 -9.89
CA VAL A 233 -13.17 0.57 -10.15
C VAL A 233 -12.82 -0.35 -8.99
N ASP A 234 -12.53 -1.62 -9.27
CA ASP A 234 -12.08 -2.61 -8.30
C ASP A 234 -10.63 -3.01 -8.59
N THR A 235 -9.74 -2.86 -7.63
CA THR A 235 -8.34 -3.24 -7.79
C THR A 235 -8.14 -4.73 -7.50
N VAL A 236 -7.50 -5.44 -8.44
CA VAL A 236 -7.29 -6.89 -8.38
C VAL A 236 -5.82 -7.31 -8.41
N GLY A 237 -4.93 -6.41 -8.81
CA GLY A 237 -3.47 -6.64 -8.88
C GLY A 237 -2.69 -5.36 -8.73
N LYS A 238 -1.39 -5.44 -8.43
CA LYS A 238 -0.51 -4.27 -8.29
C LYS A 238 -0.07 -3.71 -9.65
N GLY A 239 0.25 -2.44 -9.70
CA GLY A 239 0.85 -1.76 -10.86
C GLY A 239 0.05 -0.55 -11.35
N TYR A 240 0.35 -0.10 -12.55
CA TYR A 240 -0.33 1.03 -13.18
C TYR A 240 -1.38 0.52 -14.18
N VAL A 241 -2.55 1.12 -14.13
CA VAL A 241 -3.66 0.83 -15.04
C VAL A 241 -4.38 2.12 -15.41
N THR A 242 -4.88 2.19 -16.64
CA THR A 242 -5.68 3.33 -17.10
C THR A 242 -7.15 2.91 -17.22
N ILE A 243 -8.01 3.58 -16.50
CA ILE A 243 -9.45 3.47 -16.67
C ILE A 243 -9.89 4.56 -17.64
N THR A 244 -10.67 4.19 -18.64
CA THR A 244 -11.17 5.08 -19.69
C THR A 244 -12.68 5.14 -19.65
N ALA A 245 -13.23 6.35 -19.62
CA ALA A 245 -14.62 6.65 -19.94
C ALA A 245 -14.67 7.19 -21.35
N SER A 246 -15.49 6.61 -22.22
CA SER A 246 -15.57 6.99 -23.64
C SER A 246 -17.00 7.09 -24.16
N THR A 247 -17.17 7.99 -25.13
CA THR A 247 -18.35 8.11 -25.99
C THR A 247 -17.91 8.02 -27.46
N SER A 248 -18.84 8.12 -28.42
CA SER A 248 -18.49 8.25 -29.83
C SER A 248 -17.66 9.50 -30.15
N TYR A 249 -17.75 10.55 -29.33
CA TYR A 249 -17.14 11.86 -29.58
C TYR A 249 -15.81 12.08 -28.85
N GLY A 250 -15.52 11.31 -27.81
CA GLY A 250 -14.33 11.53 -27.01
C GLY A 250 -14.14 10.55 -25.88
N ALA A 251 -13.06 10.74 -25.16
CA ALA A 251 -12.75 9.94 -23.98
C ALA A 251 -12.00 10.77 -22.93
N ALA A 252 -12.18 10.37 -21.66
CA ALA A 252 -11.35 10.81 -20.54
C ALA A 252 -10.70 9.60 -19.87
N THR A 253 -9.53 9.80 -19.27
CA THR A 253 -8.77 8.72 -18.63
C THR A 253 -8.43 9.05 -17.19
N CYS A 254 -8.52 8.04 -16.32
CA CYS A 254 -7.94 8.06 -14.97
C CYS A 254 -6.77 7.08 -14.92
N LEU A 255 -5.58 7.57 -14.62
CA LEU A 255 -4.44 6.72 -14.32
C LEU A 255 -4.52 6.29 -12.87
N ILE A 256 -4.51 4.98 -12.63
CA ILE A 256 -4.52 4.42 -11.28
C ILE A 256 -3.19 3.71 -11.01
N HIS A 257 -2.53 4.10 -9.95
CA HIS A 257 -1.43 3.34 -9.36
C HIS A 257 -1.98 2.46 -8.23
N VAL A 258 -2.01 1.15 -8.46
CA VAL A 258 -2.47 0.21 -7.44
C VAL A 258 -1.35 -0.07 -6.46
N MET A 259 -1.52 0.46 -5.25
CA MET A 259 -0.61 0.38 -4.12
C MET A 259 -0.67 -1.00 -3.41
N PRO A 260 0.31 -1.36 -2.57
CA PRO A 260 0.19 -2.51 -1.68
C PRO A 260 -1.07 -2.49 -0.82
N ARG A 261 -1.45 -3.65 -0.28
CA ARG A 261 -2.60 -3.80 0.62
C ARG A 261 -2.42 -3.00 1.92
N GLU A 262 -3.52 -2.53 2.44
CA GLU A 262 -3.56 -1.94 3.77
C GLU A 262 -3.27 -2.99 4.86
N SER A 263 -2.63 -2.55 5.95
CA SER A 263 -2.26 -3.45 7.05
C SER A 263 -3.47 -3.83 7.90
N VAL A 264 -4.37 -2.89 8.14
CA VAL A 264 -5.64 -3.06 8.85
C VAL A 264 -6.73 -2.40 8.04
N ARG A 265 -7.80 -3.12 7.74
CA ARG A 265 -8.94 -2.60 6.96
C ARG A 265 -9.88 -1.77 7.82
N PHE A 266 -10.22 -2.32 9.01
CA PHE A 266 -11.13 -1.69 9.97
C PHE A 266 -10.62 -1.95 11.39
N CYS A 267 -10.84 -0.98 12.27
CA CYS A 267 -10.62 -1.09 13.70
C CYS A 267 -11.78 -0.42 14.45
N TYR A 268 -12.36 -1.12 15.42
CA TYR A 268 -13.46 -0.59 16.24
C TYR A 268 -13.46 -1.24 17.62
N ALA A 269 -14.14 -0.58 18.56
CA ALA A 269 -14.39 -1.11 19.90
C ALA A 269 -15.81 -1.66 20.00
N SER A 270 -16.02 -2.64 20.86
CA SER A 270 -17.33 -3.19 21.18
C SER A 270 -17.36 -3.53 22.69
N PRO A 271 -18.18 -2.84 23.51
CA PRO A 271 -19.03 -1.72 23.09
C PRO A 271 -18.25 -0.45 22.77
N ASN A 272 -18.83 0.43 21.92
CA ASN A 272 -18.25 1.74 21.59
C ASN A 272 -18.38 2.76 22.75
N SER A 273 -19.31 2.51 23.67
CA SER A 273 -19.47 3.25 24.92
C SER A 273 -19.58 2.26 26.07
N ALA A 274 -18.79 2.44 27.11
CA ALA A 274 -18.67 1.46 28.20
C ALA A 274 -18.61 2.15 29.57
N PRO A 275 -19.14 1.53 30.64
CA PRO A 275 -18.91 1.99 32.00
C PRO A 275 -17.46 1.92 32.42
N LEU A 276 -17.05 2.77 33.37
CA LEU A 276 -15.73 2.71 33.95
C LEU A 276 -15.45 1.32 34.55
N ASN A 277 -14.24 0.84 34.39
CA ASN A 277 -13.79 -0.46 34.87
C ASN A 277 -14.48 -1.68 34.21
N SER A 278 -15.16 -1.49 33.08
CA SER A 278 -15.71 -2.59 32.29
C SER A 278 -14.69 -3.09 31.24
N ASN A 279 -14.89 -4.33 30.81
CA ASN A 279 -14.13 -4.91 29.71
C ASN A 279 -14.64 -4.38 28.38
N VAL A 280 -13.71 -3.94 27.52
CA VAL A 280 -13.99 -3.53 26.16
C VAL A 280 -13.21 -4.43 25.21
N SER A 281 -13.89 -4.97 24.22
CA SER A 281 -13.29 -5.74 23.14
C SER A 281 -12.89 -4.82 21.99
N PHE A 282 -11.63 -4.88 21.60
CA PHE A 282 -11.10 -4.19 20.42
C PHE A 282 -11.04 -5.17 19.26
N LYS A 283 -11.62 -4.80 18.14
CA LYS A 283 -11.69 -5.63 16.95
C LYS A 283 -10.94 -4.99 15.79
N ALA A 284 -10.15 -5.80 15.08
CA ALA A 284 -9.47 -5.40 13.87
C ALA A 284 -9.78 -6.38 12.74
N ILE A 285 -10.12 -5.85 11.57
CA ILE A 285 -10.34 -6.66 10.37
C ILE A 285 -9.13 -6.50 9.46
N THR A 286 -8.52 -7.63 9.11
CA THR A 286 -7.34 -7.70 8.25
C THR A 286 -7.57 -8.68 7.11
N ASP A 287 -6.72 -8.70 6.10
CA ASP A 287 -6.69 -9.78 5.11
C ASP A 287 -6.22 -11.12 5.73
N THR A 288 -6.41 -12.21 5.00
CA THR A 288 -6.13 -13.58 5.48
C THR A 288 -4.65 -13.89 5.67
N GLY A 289 -3.74 -13.06 5.16
CA GLY A 289 -2.29 -13.30 5.25
C GLY A 289 -1.66 -12.84 6.58
N ARG A 290 -2.40 -12.13 7.44
CA ARG A 290 -1.89 -11.63 8.70
C ARG A 290 -1.79 -12.74 9.77
N VAL A 291 -0.71 -12.70 10.55
CA VAL A 291 -0.40 -13.74 11.57
C VAL A 291 -0.42 -13.21 13.00
N GLY A 292 -0.53 -11.90 13.19
CA GLY A 292 -0.61 -11.30 14.51
C GLY A 292 -1.22 -9.90 14.45
N VAL A 293 -1.98 -9.56 15.49
CA VAL A 293 -2.57 -8.24 15.71
C VAL A 293 -2.39 -7.86 17.17
N TYR A 294 -2.10 -6.58 17.41
CA TYR A 294 -2.24 -5.96 18.71
C TYR A 294 -2.87 -4.57 18.57
N PHE A 295 -3.41 -4.08 19.67
CA PHE A 295 -3.99 -2.75 19.78
C PHE A 295 -3.18 -1.89 20.74
N VAL A 296 -3.04 -0.61 20.41
CA VAL A 296 -2.60 0.43 21.35
C VAL A 296 -3.83 1.26 21.68
N VAL A 297 -4.17 1.29 22.97
CA VAL A 297 -5.40 1.92 23.49
C VAL A 297 -4.98 3.01 24.44
N THR A 298 -5.29 4.28 24.11
CA THR A 298 -4.75 5.44 24.83
C THR A 298 -5.81 6.44 25.27
N ASN A 299 -5.65 6.98 26.48
CA ASN A 299 -6.39 8.13 27.00
C ASN A 299 -5.41 9.06 27.74
N GLY A 300 -4.95 10.12 27.06
CA GLY A 300 -3.89 10.99 27.56
C GLY A 300 -2.59 10.21 27.81
N SER A 301 -2.09 10.26 29.06
CA SER A 301 -0.87 9.55 29.47
C SER A 301 -1.05 8.05 29.70
N THR A 302 -2.29 7.57 29.80
CA THR A 302 -2.59 6.14 30.03
C THR A 302 -2.60 5.39 28.71
N SER A 303 -1.81 4.30 28.62
CA SER A 303 -1.69 3.49 27.42
C SER A 303 -1.67 2.01 27.76
N TYR A 304 -2.42 1.22 26.97
CA TYR A 304 -2.41 -0.24 27.02
C TYR A 304 -1.99 -0.82 25.67
N LYS A 305 -1.14 -1.83 25.70
CA LYS A 305 -0.86 -2.68 24.54
C LYS A 305 -1.63 -3.98 24.71
N VAL A 306 -2.67 -4.17 23.91
CA VAL A 306 -3.59 -5.29 23.99
C VAL A 306 -3.33 -6.24 22.83
N THR A 307 -2.80 -7.43 23.10
CA THR A 307 -2.62 -8.46 22.06
C THR A 307 -3.95 -9.13 21.75
N ALA A 308 -4.23 -9.36 20.48
CA ALA A 308 -5.42 -10.10 20.07
C ALA A 308 -5.32 -11.56 20.54
N THR A 309 -6.35 -12.03 21.23
CA THR A 309 -6.46 -13.38 21.80
C THR A 309 -7.35 -14.30 20.97
N SER A 310 -8.14 -13.75 20.06
CA SER A 310 -9.06 -14.48 19.20
C SER A 310 -8.89 -14.05 17.74
N LYS A 311 -9.10 -15.01 16.83
CA LYS A 311 -9.00 -14.84 15.37
C LYS A 311 -10.11 -15.65 14.71
N VAL A 312 -11.05 -15.00 14.06
CA VAL A 312 -12.18 -15.63 13.38
C VAL A 312 -12.14 -15.28 11.90
N LYS A 313 -12.36 -16.27 11.03
CA LYS A 313 -12.44 -16.05 9.58
C LYS A 313 -13.75 -15.37 9.21
N ASP A 314 -13.68 -14.37 8.34
CA ASP A 314 -14.79 -13.58 7.85
C ASP A 314 -14.63 -13.31 6.34
N GLY A 315 -15.18 -14.18 5.53
CA GLY A 315 -14.97 -14.14 4.07
C GLY A 315 -13.47 -14.22 3.70
N ASN A 316 -12.99 -13.20 3.00
CA ASN A 316 -11.58 -13.03 2.61
C ASN A 316 -10.74 -12.27 3.65
N SER A 317 -11.21 -12.22 4.89
CA SER A 317 -10.59 -11.48 5.99
C SER A 317 -10.55 -12.31 7.27
N TYR A 318 -9.87 -11.78 8.27
CA TYR A 318 -9.94 -12.23 9.65
C TYR A 318 -10.38 -11.09 10.56
N ILE A 319 -11.27 -11.40 11.51
CA ILE A 319 -11.59 -10.54 12.64
C ILE A 319 -10.70 -10.98 13.81
N TRP A 320 -9.90 -10.06 14.31
CA TRP A 320 -9.04 -10.23 15.48
C TRP A 320 -9.65 -9.50 16.66
N THR A 321 -9.70 -10.13 17.81
CA THR A 321 -10.27 -9.53 19.04
C THR A 321 -9.26 -9.59 20.18
N GLY A 322 -9.08 -8.47 20.85
CA GLY A 322 -8.38 -8.35 22.13
C GLY A 322 -9.26 -7.60 23.13
N THR A 323 -9.17 -7.92 24.41
CA THR A 323 -10.03 -7.33 25.45
C THR A 323 -9.17 -6.68 26.52
N GLN A 324 -9.60 -5.52 27.01
CA GLN A 324 -8.95 -4.77 28.09
C GLN A 324 -9.98 -4.09 28.97
N LYS A 325 -9.75 -4.13 30.28
CA LYS A 325 -10.49 -3.36 31.27
C LYS A 325 -9.98 -1.91 31.26
N LEU A 326 -10.87 -0.95 31.03
CA LEU A 326 -10.52 0.46 30.97
C LEU A 326 -10.80 1.14 32.30
N SER A 327 -9.75 1.67 32.95
CA SER A 327 -9.77 2.21 34.32
C SER A 327 -9.89 3.72 34.40
N LYS A 328 -10.03 4.43 33.26
CA LYS A 328 -10.15 5.89 33.22
C LYS A 328 -11.34 6.28 32.35
N SER A 329 -12.12 7.26 32.80
CA SER A 329 -13.24 7.81 32.04
C SER A 329 -12.78 8.72 30.91
N GLY A 330 -13.68 8.97 29.95
CA GLY A 330 -13.44 9.82 28.81
C GLY A 330 -13.17 9.05 27.52
N LYS A 331 -12.69 9.77 26.51
CA LYS A 331 -12.41 9.23 25.19
C LYS A 331 -11.09 8.46 25.17
N TRP A 332 -11.13 7.24 24.63
CA TRP A 332 -9.97 6.42 24.34
C TRP A 332 -9.80 6.27 22.83
N SER A 333 -8.62 6.50 22.36
CA SER A 333 -8.21 6.21 20.98
C SER A 333 -7.68 4.79 20.89
N VAL A 334 -8.06 4.08 19.86
CA VAL A 334 -7.64 2.69 19.59
C VAL A 334 -6.89 2.67 18.26
N LYS A 335 -5.70 2.08 18.25
CA LYS A 335 -4.91 1.91 17.03
C LYS A 335 -4.50 0.46 16.89
N ALA A 336 -4.96 -0.21 15.83
CA ALA A 336 -4.63 -1.59 15.55
C ALA A 336 -3.40 -1.71 14.67
N TYR A 337 -2.56 -2.69 14.97
CA TYR A 337 -1.34 -3.03 14.25
C TYR A 337 -1.36 -4.50 13.86
N SER A 338 -0.99 -4.82 12.64
CA SER A 338 -0.91 -6.20 12.15
C SER A 338 0.41 -6.48 11.46
N LYS A 339 0.78 -7.77 11.34
CA LYS A 339 1.94 -8.20 10.56
C LYS A 339 1.69 -9.47 9.77
N PHE A 340 2.41 -9.67 8.66
CA PHE A 340 2.56 -10.95 7.99
C PHE A 340 3.62 -11.83 8.70
N LYS A 341 3.60 -13.15 8.42
CA LYS A 341 4.61 -14.07 8.94
C LYS A 341 6.05 -13.67 8.57
N THR A 342 6.20 -13.04 7.41
CA THR A 342 7.49 -12.59 6.87
C THR A 342 7.94 -11.22 7.38
N GLU A 343 7.12 -10.52 8.16
CA GLU A 343 7.43 -9.19 8.70
C GLU A 343 7.93 -9.30 10.14
N SER A 344 9.00 -8.56 10.47
CA SER A 344 9.49 -8.40 11.84
C SER A 344 8.72 -7.34 12.62
N LYS A 345 8.13 -6.38 11.93
CA LYS A 345 7.40 -5.24 12.51
C LYS A 345 5.91 -5.34 12.23
N TYR A 346 5.15 -4.70 13.10
CA TYR A 346 3.72 -4.51 12.93
C TYR A 346 3.45 -3.17 12.26
N TYR A 347 2.44 -3.13 11.41
CA TYR A 347 2.03 -1.95 10.66
C TYR A 347 0.57 -1.64 10.90
N THR A 348 0.21 -0.37 10.81
CA THR A 348 -1.18 0.11 10.87
C THR A 348 -1.54 0.82 9.58
N THR A 349 -2.82 1.10 9.40
CA THR A 349 -3.35 1.89 8.29
C THR A 349 -4.05 3.11 8.84
N ALA A 350 -3.73 4.28 8.35
CA ALA A 350 -4.42 5.51 8.71
C ALA A 350 -5.92 5.40 8.37
N GLY A 351 -6.77 5.85 9.28
CA GLY A 351 -8.21 5.71 9.17
C GLY A 351 -8.69 4.27 9.45
N GLY A 352 -8.41 3.30 8.59
CA GLY A 352 -8.86 1.91 8.75
C GLY A 352 -8.36 1.23 10.02
N GLY A 353 -7.09 1.47 10.39
CA GLY A 353 -6.48 0.94 11.61
C GLY A 353 -6.83 1.70 12.89
N GLU A 354 -7.73 2.66 12.86
CA GLU A 354 -8.07 3.54 13.98
C GLU A 354 -9.52 3.40 14.40
N GLY A 355 -9.75 3.34 15.71
CA GLY A 355 -11.06 3.27 16.34
C GLY A 355 -11.10 4.12 17.61
N GLU A 356 -12.26 4.17 18.23
CA GLU A 356 -12.49 4.93 19.45
C GLU A 356 -13.46 4.20 20.38
N VAL A 357 -13.38 4.49 21.68
CA VAL A 357 -14.39 4.12 22.67
C VAL A 357 -14.51 5.24 23.70
N PHE A 358 -15.73 5.47 24.20
CA PHE A 358 -15.97 6.40 25.26
C PHE A 358 -16.30 5.66 26.56
N VAL A 359 -15.57 5.96 27.64
CA VAL A 359 -15.79 5.37 28.98
C VAL A 359 -16.49 6.37 29.86
N THR A 360 -17.68 6.00 30.37
CA THR A 360 -18.46 6.84 31.27
C THR A 360 -17.92 6.76 32.71
N SER A 361 -17.91 7.88 33.42
CA SER A 361 -17.36 7.97 34.78
C SER A 361 -18.21 7.28 35.86
N THR A 362 -19.50 7.01 35.57
CA THR A 362 -20.46 6.48 36.55
C THR A 362 -21.23 5.30 35.98
N THR A 363 -21.62 4.40 36.89
CA THR A 363 -22.60 3.32 36.63
C THR A 363 -24.05 3.81 36.71
N ASN A 364 -24.26 5.09 37.00
CA ASN A 364 -25.62 5.66 37.20
C ASN A 364 -26.36 5.86 35.89
N LYS A 365 -27.64 5.49 35.92
CA LYS A 365 -28.57 5.52 34.76
C LYS A 365 -28.87 6.93 34.22
N THR A 366 -28.60 7.98 35.00
CA THR A 366 -28.79 9.38 34.57
C THR A 366 -27.46 10.04 34.35
N THR A 367 -27.23 10.49 33.15
CA THR A 367 -25.99 11.16 32.78
C THR A 367 -26.29 12.47 32.05
N THR A 368 -25.54 13.50 32.37
CA THR A 368 -25.50 14.73 31.58
C THR A 368 -25.03 14.39 30.17
N ALA A 369 -25.65 14.98 29.16
CA ALA A 369 -25.20 14.85 27.80
C ALA A 369 -23.72 15.28 27.69
N CYS A 370 -22.93 14.52 26.97
CA CYS A 370 -21.47 14.76 26.77
C CYS A 370 -21.15 14.71 25.28
N ALA A 371 -20.55 15.77 24.77
CA ALA A 371 -20.21 15.90 23.34
C ALA A 371 -19.29 14.77 22.83
N GLU A 372 -18.54 14.12 23.72
CA GLU A 372 -17.60 13.05 23.35
C GLU A 372 -18.21 11.64 23.35
N ARG A 373 -19.48 11.48 23.71
CA ARG A 373 -20.11 10.16 23.70
C ARG A 373 -20.15 9.55 22.32
N ARG A 374 -20.22 8.21 22.31
CA ARG A 374 -20.37 7.41 21.10
C ARG A 374 -21.71 6.67 21.13
N ALA A 375 -22.24 6.38 19.95
CA ALA A 375 -23.42 5.54 19.81
C ALA A 375 -23.18 4.18 20.47
N SER A 376 -24.18 3.64 21.18
CA SER A 376 -24.07 2.30 21.75
C SER A 376 -24.13 1.24 20.64
N ASP A 377 -23.68 0.02 20.95
CA ASP A 377 -23.74 -1.10 20.02
C ASP A 377 -25.19 -1.44 19.63
N GLU A 378 -26.16 -1.22 20.55
CA GLU A 378 -27.60 -1.44 20.30
C GLU A 378 -28.12 -0.49 19.24
N VAL A 379 -27.75 0.80 19.32
CA VAL A 379 -28.11 1.81 18.31
C VAL A 379 -27.50 1.48 16.96
N ILE A 380 -26.22 1.12 16.92
CA ILE A 380 -25.55 0.75 15.67
C ILE A 380 -26.19 -0.49 15.05
N LYS A 381 -26.57 -1.48 15.85
CA LYS A 381 -27.32 -2.67 15.40
C LYS A 381 -28.72 -2.31 14.87
N LEU A 382 -29.41 -1.38 15.54
CA LEU A 382 -30.71 -0.90 15.09
C LEU A 382 -30.61 -0.24 13.71
N ILE A 383 -29.63 0.65 13.50
CA ILE A 383 -29.34 1.26 12.20
C ILE A 383 -29.04 0.18 11.15
N ALA A 384 -28.18 -0.80 11.47
CA ALA A 384 -27.85 -1.89 10.57
C ALA A 384 -29.06 -2.72 10.15
N ASN A 385 -29.98 -2.98 11.08
CA ASN A 385 -31.21 -3.73 10.80
C ASN A 385 -32.20 -2.93 9.93
N TYR A 386 -32.25 -1.61 10.10
CA TYR A 386 -33.15 -0.73 9.35
C TYR A 386 -32.68 -0.51 7.91
N GLU A 387 -31.39 -0.27 7.71
CA GLU A 387 -30.79 0.05 6.42
C GLU A 387 -30.68 -1.15 5.47
N GLY A 388 -30.70 -2.37 6.01
CA GLY A 388 -30.45 -3.58 5.23
C GLY A 388 -28.98 -3.67 4.77
N PHE A 389 -28.57 -4.85 4.32
CA PHE A 389 -27.16 -5.14 3.98
C PHE A 389 -26.92 -5.27 2.49
N LEU A 390 -26.01 -4.47 1.95
CA LEU A 390 -25.52 -4.55 0.57
C LEU A 390 -24.02 -4.94 0.57
N SER A 391 -23.70 -6.12 0.05
CA SER A 391 -22.31 -6.61 -0.02
C SER A 391 -21.45 -5.88 -1.06
N LYS A 392 -22.09 -5.29 -2.07
CA LYS A 392 -21.47 -4.57 -3.20
C LYS A 392 -22.15 -3.23 -3.40
N VAL A 393 -21.42 -2.31 -4.01
CA VAL A 393 -22.00 -1.04 -4.45
C VAL A 393 -23.16 -1.32 -5.43
N THR A 394 -24.32 -0.83 -5.06
CA THR A 394 -25.56 -0.94 -5.83
C THR A 394 -26.21 0.44 -5.90
N ALA A 395 -26.87 0.75 -7.01
CA ALA A 395 -27.67 1.97 -7.08
C ALA A 395 -28.85 1.86 -6.11
N ASP A 396 -29.08 2.91 -5.34
CA ASP A 396 -30.26 3.01 -4.49
C ASP A 396 -31.52 3.07 -5.37
N SER A 397 -32.57 2.33 -4.98
CA SER A 397 -33.82 2.25 -5.75
C SER A 397 -34.64 3.55 -5.72
N ILE A 398 -34.40 4.40 -4.71
CA ILE A 398 -35.15 5.65 -4.49
C ILE A 398 -34.35 6.85 -5.01
N THR A 399 -33.10 6.97 -4.59
CA THR A 399 -32.25 8.14 -4.86
C THR A 399 -31.31 7.96 -6.06
N THR A 400 -31.19 6.74 -6.60
CA THR A 400 -30.17 6.35 -7.61
C THR A 400 -28.72 6.53 -7.16
N ASP A 401 -28.50 6.94 -5.92
CA ASP A 401 -27.15 7.06 -5.37
C ASP A 401 -26.53 5.68 -5.10
N PRO A 402 -25.26 5.50 -5.45
CA PRO A 402 -24.59 4.23 -5.19
C PRO A 402 -24.38 4.04 -3.70
N THR A 403 -24.92 2.95 -3.14
CA THR A 403 -24.83 2.60 -1.71
C THR A 403 -24.09 1.29 -1.47
N LEU A 404 -23.55 1.11 -0.27
CA LEU A 404 -22.78 -0.05 0.15
C LEU A 404 -23.00 -0.31 1.65
N GLY A 405 -22.92 -1.57 2.05
CA GLY A 405 -23.00 -1.95 3.46
C GLY A 405 -24.39 -1.69 4.03
N TYR A 406 -24.46 -0.91 5.08
CA TYR A 406 -25.69 -0.48 5.72
C TYR A 406 -25.94 1.00 5.38
N GLY A 407 -26.51 1.23 4.19
CA GLY A 407 -26.94 2.56 3.75
C GLY A 407 -25.83 3.58 3.45
N LYS A 408 -24.55 3.18 3.42
CA LYS A 408 -23.45 4.09 3.13
C LYS A 408 -23.50 4.54 1.67
N VAL A 409 -23.82 5.81 1.43
CA VAL A 409 -23.68 6.43 0.12
C VAL A 409 -22.21 6.53 -0.26
N VAL A 410 -21.84 6.00 -1.41
CA VAL A 410 -20.49 6.07 -1.97
C VAL A 410 -20.35 7.31 -2.82
N ILE A 411 -19.51 8.23 -2.39
CA ILE A 411 -19.25 9.47 -3.14
C ILE A 411 -18.10 9.30 -4.13
N SER A 412 -18.11 10.13 -5.18
CA SER A 412 -17.08 10.12 -6.21
C SER A 412 -15.68 10.41 -5.64
N GLY A 413 -14.71 9.58 -5.99
CA GLY A 413 -13.33 9.69 -5.52
C GLY A 413 -13.06 9.06 -4.15
N GLU A 414 -14.10 8.66 -3.41
CA GLU A 414 -13.94 7.95 -2.14
C GLU A 414 -13.39 6.54 -2.37
N GLN A 415 -12.46 6.12 -1.50
CA GLN A 415 -11.89 4.78 -1.51
C GLN A 415 -12.60 3.90 -0.48
N PHE A 416 -13.10 2.76 -0.89
CA PHE A 416 -13.85 1.82 -0.04
C PHE A 416 -13.48 0.37 -0.34
N TYR A 417 -13.93 -0.57 0.48
CA TYR A 417 -13.87 -2.00 0.18
C TYR A 417 -15.18 -2.45 -0.44
N ASN A 418 -15.13 -3.04 -1.64
CA ASN A 418 -16.27 -3.68 -2.32
C ASN A 418 -16.28 -5.19 -2.03
N ASN A 419 -17.40 -5.87 -2.21
CA ASN A 419 -17.57 -7.29 -1.81
C ASN A 419 -17.31 -7.53 -0.31
N ILE A 420 -17.90 -6.71 0.53
CA ILE A 420 -17.76 -6.79 1.99
C ILE A 420 -18.74 -7.79 2.61
N THR A 421 -18.37 -8.33 3.77
CA THR A 421 -19.27 -9.11 4.63
C THR A 421 -20.11 -8.19 5.50
N SER A 422 -21.19 -8.72 6.12
CA SER A 422 -21.99 -7.98 7.11
C SER A 422 -21.15 -7.50 8.29
N ASN A 423 -20.17 -8.28 8.76
CA ASN A 423 -19.25 -7.85 9.83
C ASN A 423 -18.35 -6.69 9.40
N GLN A 424 -17.89 -6.69 8.15
CA GLN A 424 -17.09 -5.58 7.60
C GLN A 424 -17.93 -4.32 7.43
N ALA A 425 -19.17 -4.47 6.95
CA ALA A 425 -20.13 -3.38 6.86
C ALA A 425 -20.47 -2.81 8.26
N TYR A 426 -20.65 -3.68 9.26
CA TYR A 426 -20.87 -3.25 10.64
C TYR A 426 -19.66 -2.49 11.21
N ALA A 427 -18.44 -2.98 10.97
CA ALA A 427 -17.22 -2.27 11.36
C ALA A 427 -17.13 -0.87 10.73
N TYR A 428 -17.50 -0.77 9.45
CA TYR A 428 -17.55 0.49 8.73
C TYR A 428 -18.61 1.43 9.28
N LEU A 429 -19.81 0.91 9.59
CA LEU A 429 -20.89 1.65 10.23
C LEU A 429 -20.45 2.20 11.59
N CYS A 430 -19.81 1.39 12.45
CA CYS A 430 -19.24 1.83 13.73
C CYS A 430 -18.27 3.01 13.55
N GLN A 431 -17.38 2.94 12.56
CA GLN A 431 -16.46 4.03 12.27
C GLN A 431 -17.18 5.28 11.75
N THR A 432 -18.15 5.11 10.85
CA THR A 432 -18.89 6.22 10.23
C THR A 432 -19.76 6.96 11.25
N VAL A 433 -20.56 6.24 12.00
CA VAL A 433 -21.47 6.83 13.01
C VAL A 433 -20.68 7.58 14.07
N ASN A 434 -19.56 7.03 14.52
CA ASN A 434 -18.77 7.62 15.60
C ASN A 434 -17.80 8.71 15.14
N LYS A 435 -17.25 8.62 13.91
CA LYS A 435 -16.33 9.62 13.36
C LYS A 435 -17.00 10.66 12.44
N GLY A 436 -18.14 10.33 11.88
CA GLY A 436 -18.81 11.14 10.86
C GLY A 436 -19.51 12.40 11.34
N GLY A 437 -19.41 12.73 12.62
CA GLY A 437 -20.03 13.92 13.19
C GLY A 437 -21.47 13.72 13.69
N TYR A 438 -22.18 12.66 13.30
CA TYR A 438 -23.58 12.43 13.72
C TYR A 438 -23.73 12.42 15.23
N THR A 439 -22.98 11.57 15.94
CA THR A 439 -23.01 11.53 17.41
C THR A 439 -22.52 12.81 18.05
N THR A 440 -21.51 13.46 17.48
CA THR A 440 -20.97 14.73 17.99
C THR A 440 -21.99 15.85 17.85
N THR A 441 -22.67 15.96 16.71
CA THR A 441 -23.68 17.00 16.45
C THR A 441 -24.88 16.82 17.42
N THR A 442 -25.41 15.60 17.53
CA THR A 442 -26.52 15.29 18.42
C THR A 442 -26.14 15.55 19.89
N ASN A 443 -24.96 15.10 20.32
CA ASN A 443 -24.48 15.34 21.68
C ASN A 443 -24.28 16.84 21.95
N SER A 444 -23.74 17.60 21.02
CA SER A 444 -23.57 19.04 21.18
C SER A 444 -24.90 19.76 21.30
N TYR A 445 -25.92 19.37 20.51
CA TYR A 445 -27.27 19.90 20.63
C TYR A 445 -27.86 19.63 22.01
N LEU A 446 -27.75 18.41 22.52
CA LEU A 446 -28.24 18.02 23.83
C LEU A 446 -27.57 18.80 24.97
N VAL A 447 -26.23 18.98 24.89
CA VAL A 447 -25.45 19.75 25.84
C VAL A 447 -25.87 21.22 25.82
N ASN A 448 -25.95 21.83 24.66
CA ASN A 448 -26.26 23.26 24.49
C ASN A 448 -27.68 23.61 24.93
N ASN A 449 -28.61 22.65 24.91
CA ASN A 449 -29.98 22.84 25.33
C ASN A 449 -30.25 22.32 26.76
N GLY A 450 -29.20 21.91 27.50
CA GLY A 450 -29.34 21.42 28.90
C GLY A 450 -30.18 20.16 29.05
N ILE A 451 -30.33 19.38 27.95
CA ILE A 451 -31.22 18.22 27.94
C ILE A 451 -30.54 17.04 28.67
N LYS A 452 -31.24 16.45 29.63
CA LYS A 452 -30.79 15.29 30.41
C LYS A 452 -31.60 14.06 30.02
N PHE A 453 -30.91 12.97 29.66
CA PHE A 453 -31.52 11.70 29.31
C PHE A 453 -30.92 10.55 30.10
N SER A 454 -31.67 9.48 30.28
CA SER A 454 -31.09 8.18 30.67
C SER A 454 -30.24 7.64 29.51
N LEU A 455 -29.26 6.80 29.81
CA LEU A 455 -28.43 6.14 28.77
C LEU A 455 -29.27 5.47 27.68
N THR A 456 -30.42 4.91 28.04
CA THR A 456 -31.35 4.24 27.11
C THR A 456 -32.04 5.23 26.16
N HIS A 457 -32.42 6.41 26.64
CA HIS A 457 -33.07 7.45 25.83
C HIS A 457 -32.07 8.18 24.91
N LEU A 458 -30.83 8.38 25.36
CA LEU A 458 -29.75 8.92 24.49
C LEU A 458 -29.45 8.02 23.28
N CYS A 459 -29.61 6.74 23.45
CA CYS A 459 -29.44 5.80 22.33
C CYS A 459 -30.56 5.97 21.28
N ALA A 460 -31.81 6.20 21.69
CA ALA A 460 -32.93 6.37 20.76
C ALA A 460 -32.88 7.68 19.97
N LEU A 461 -32.33 8.76 20.52
CA LEU A 461 -32.20 10.06 19.83
C LEU A 461 -31.13 10.11 18.76
N HIS A 462 -30.20 9.19 18.75
CA HIS A 462 -29.20 9.10 17.68
C HIS A 462 -29.72 8.41 16.40
N THR A 463 -30.97 7.91 16.45
CA THR A 463 -31.64 7.22 15.34
C THR A 463 -32.71 8.08 14.65
N MET A 464 -33.00 9.28 15.14
CA MET A 464 -33.83 10.29 14.49
C MET A 464 -32.96 11.33 13.77
#